data_4d83a8f19552952341fa59f52d2d118d
#
_entry.id   4d83a8f19552952341fa59f52d2d118d
#
_cell.length_a   1.000
_cell.length_b   1.000
_cell.length_c   1.000
_cell.angle_alpha   90.00
_cell.angle_beta   90.00
_cell.angle_gamma   90.00
#
_symmetry.space_group_name_H-M   'P 1'
#
loop_
_entity.id
_entity.type
_entity.pdbx_description
1 polymer ?
#
loop_
_entity_poly.entity_id
_entity_poly.type
_entity_poly.pdbx_seq_one_letter_code
_entity_poly.pdbx_strand_id
1 'polypeptide(L)'
;MMLTWIYGRTFVVERNRFDKIKLQTWAIPKYKLQYRLKWQKESIENLIEEAVLEADEKGASVLSLGLMNQASFLPIISHYMLESCDNSIKSNIVQSEELNRYGEVYVKKYPELKVKLVDWSSLAVAVLLHSIPKGTTQLLVGGKLTKVAVAVAFALCQKGIQVAVSHEDEYEKLDKSSGTSSEGKLVMSKSYSSYKIWLVGDEMTEEEQRKATKGTLFIPFSQFPPKRMRRDCFYHTTPAMQTPMALENVDSCENWLPRRVMSAWRIAGILHGLEGWEEHECGSTLSDIDKVWEACLKHGFQPLKIPALSK
;
A
#
# COMPACT_ATOMS: atom_id res chain seq x y z
N MET A 1 7.56 -7.69 -28.03
CA MET A 1 6.36 -7.58 -27.19
C MET A 1 5.74 -8.94 -26.83
N MET A 2 5.49 -9.84 -27.77
CA MET A 2 4.88 -11.16 -27.48
C MET A 2 5.80 -12.13 -26.68
N LEU A 3 7.10 -12.10 -26.93
CA LEU A 3 8.08 -12.96 -26.25
C LEU A 3 8.33 -12.58 -24.76
N THR A 4 8.30 -11.31 -24.43
CA THR A 4 8.37 -10.85 -23.01
C THR A 4 7.12 -11.26 -22.21
N TRP A 5 6.04 -11.55 -22.87
CA TRP A 5 4.78 -12.01 -22.27
C TRP A 5 4.89 -13.42 -21.68
N ILE A 6 5.74 -14.28 -22.27
CA ILE A 6 5.85 -15.70 -21.94
C ILE A 6 7.15 -16.00 -21.18
N TYR A 7 8.27 -15.37 -21.56
CA TYR A 7 9.62 -15.75 -21.09
C TYR A 7 10.38 -14.63 -20.34
N GLY A 8 9.70 -13.54 -19.96
CA GLY A 8 10.38 -12.46 -19.26
C GLY A 8 10.83 -12.87 -17.86
N ARG A 9 12.12 -12.73 -17.57
CA ARG A 9 12.69 -12.86 -16.22
C ARG A 9 12.67 -11.51 -15.51
N THR A 10 12.76 -11.51 -14.19
CA THR A 10 12.97 -10.32 -13.39
C THR A 10 14.21 -9.56 -13.85
N PHE A 11 14.17 -8.24 -13.83
CA PHE A 11 15.31 -7.39 -14.19
C PHE A 11 15.43 -6.17 -13.28
N VAL A 12 16.66 -5.67 -13.17
CA VAL A 12 16.96 -4.50 -12.35
C VAL A 12 16.54 -3.22 -13.09
N VAL A 13 15.68 -2.44 -12.46
CA VAL A 13 15.19 -1.15 -12.96
C VAL A 13 16.03 -0.01 -12.42
N GLU A 14 16.41 -0.07 -11.16
CA GLU A 14 17.07 1.03 -10.46
C GLU A 14 18.12 0.49 -9.48
N ARG A 15 19.21 1.23 -9.32
CA ARG A 15 20.25 0.99 -8.32
C ARG A 15 20.49 2.26 -7.53
N ASN A 16 20.35 2.16 -6.20
CA ASN A 16 20.57 3.27 -5.29
C ASN A 16 21.64 2.88 -4.28
N ARG A 17 22.21 3.87 -3.64
CA ARG A 17 23.14 3.70 -2.53
C ARG A 17 22.71 4.61 -1.38
N PHE A 18 22.72 4.07 -0.18
CA PHE A 18 22.44 4.82 1.02
C PHE A 18 23.27 4.30 2.16
N ASP A 19 24.15 5.17 2.69
CA ASP A 19 25.11 4.82 3.71
C ASP A 19 25.93 3.57 3.32
N LYS A 20 25.84 2.49 4.09
CA LYS A 20 26.56 1.24 3.87
C LYS A 20 25.80 0.24 3.01
N ILE A 21 24.53 0.51 2.69
CA ILE A 21 23.70 -0.43 1.95
C ILE A 21 23.63 -0.09 0.45
N LYS A 22 23.55 -1.13 -0.36
CA LYS A 22 23.27 -1.07 -1.80
C LYS A 22 21.85 -1.55 -2.03
N LEU A 23 21.09 -0.79 -2.80
CA LEU A 23 19.70 -1.04 -3.07
C LEU A 23 19.52 -1.37 -4.55
N GLN A 24 18.64 -2.31 -4.83
CA GLN A 24 18.21 -2.63 -6.19
C GLN A 24 16.69 -2.73 -6.23
N THR A 25 16.08 -2.09 -7.22
CA THR A 25 14.67 -2.29 -7.53
C THR A 25 14.57 -3.23 -8.71
N TRP A 26 13.90 -4.36 -8.51
CA TRP A 26 13.65 -5.36 -9.54
C TRP A 26 12.21 -5.25 -10.03
N ALA A 27 12.02 -5.42 -11.33
CA ALA A 27 10.70 -5.46 -11.93
C ALA A 27 10.39 -6.86 -12.46
N ILE A 28 9.17 -7.29 -12.22
CA ILE A 28 8.60 -8.48 -12.85
C ILE A 28 7.97 -8.03 -14.17
N PRO A 29 8.39 -8.60 -15.32
CA PRO A 29 7.97 -8.16 -16.65
C PRO A 29 6.54 -8.63 -16.98
N LYS A 30 5.58 -8.23 -16.18
CA LYS A 30 4.16 -8.52 -16.36
C LYS A 30 3.36 -7.22 -16.39
N TYR A 31 2.41 -7.14 -17.32
CA TYR A 31 1.50 -6.01 -17.40
C TYR A 31 0.39 -6.10 -16.35
N LYS A 32 -0.15 -4.97 -15.94
CA LYS A 32 -1.26 -4.88 -14.98
C LYS A 32 -2.44 -5.81 -15.30
N LEU A 33 -2.77 -5.96 -16.57
CA LEU A 33 -3.83 -6.85 -17.02
C LEU A 33 -3.54 -8.30 -16.64
N GLN A 34 -2.28 -8.75 -16.71
CA GLN A 34 -1.89 -10.12 -16.43
C GLN A 34 -2.09 -10.49 -14.95
N TYR A 35 -1.87 -9.53 -14.04
CA TYR A 35 -2.15 -9.72 -12.60
C TYR A 35 -3.62 -9.99 -12.28
N ARG A 36 -4.54 -9.68 -13.20
CA ARG A 36 -5.98 -9.91 -13.04
C ARG A 36 -6.47 -11.24 -13.61
N LEU A 37 -5.65 -11.88 -14.42
CA LEU A 37 -6.03 -13.11 -15.11
C LEU A 37 -5.69 -14.33 -14.25
N LYS A 38 -6.69 -15.12 -13.87
CA LYS A 38 -6.48 -16.33 -13.05
C LYS A 38 -5.41 -17.26 -13.62
N TRP A 39 -5.41 -17.45 -14.95
CA TRP A 39 -4.42 -18.31 -15.62
C TRP A 39 -3.00 -17.74 -15.62
N GLN A 40 -2.81 -16.45 -15.33
CA GLN A 40 -1.48 -15.85 -15.15
C GLN A 40 -0.98 -15.88 -13.71
N LYS A 41 -1.86 -16.20 -12.75
CA LYS A 41 -1.54 -16.17 -11.32
C LYS A 41 -0.31 -17.04 -11.01
N GLU A 42 -0.34 -18.29 -11.42
CA GLU A 42 0.78 -19.24 -11.22
C GLU A 42 2.08 -18.74 -11.85
N SER A 43 2.03 -18.24 -13.09
CA SER A 43 3.22 -17.67 -13.76
C SER A 43 3.79 -16.46 -13.03
N ILE A 44 2.95 -15.63 -12.41
CA ILE A 44 3.38 -14.47 -11.64
C ILE A 44 3.96 -14.91 -10.30
N GLU A 45 3.28 -15.83 -9.60
CA GLU A 45 3.77 -16.40 -8.34
C GLU A 45 5.14 -17.06 -8.50
N ASN A 46 5.34 -17.83 -9.57
CA ASN A 46 6.64 -18.44 -9.89
C ASN A 46 7.74 -17.40 -10.11
N LEU A 47 7.45 -16.29 -10.84
CA LEU A 47 8.43 -15.23 -11.04
C LEU A 47 8.78 -14.49 -9.74
N ILE A 48 7.80 -14.30 -8.84
CA ILE A 48 8.04 -13.72 -7.52
C ILE A 48 8.88 -14.68 -6.69
N GLU A 49 8.53 -15.96 -6.68
CA GLU A 49 9.27 -17.01 -5.97
C GLU A 49 10.71 -17.10 -6.45
N GLU A 50 10.93 -17.15 -7.77
CA GLU A 50 12.28 -17.11 -8.35
C GLU A 50 13.05 -15.87 -7.89
N ALA A 51 12.42 -14.71 -7.86
CA ALA A 51 13.06 -13.48 -7.38
C ALA A 51 13.41 -13.52 -5.88
N VAL A 52 12.57 -14.13 -5.05
CA VAL A 52 12.85 -14.34 -3.62
C VAL A 52 14.07 -15.25 -3.44
N LEU A 53 14.10 -16.39 -4.12
CA LEU A 53 15.20 -17.35 -4.03
C LEU A 53 16.50 -16.76 -4.61
N GLU A 54 16.44 -16.06 -5.73
CA GLU A 54 17.59 -15.37 -6.32
C GLU A 54 18.16 -14.28 -5.39
N ALA A 55 17.30 -13.55 -4.68
CA ALA A 55 17.74 -12.57 -3.69
C ALA A 55 18.45 -13.24 -2.51
N ASP A 56 17.93 -14.36 -2.02
CA ASP A 56 18.55 -15.16 -0.95
C ASP A 56 19.91 -15.71 -1.38
N GLU A 57 19.99 -16.33 -2.57
CA GLU A 57 21.23 -16.85 -3.13
C GLU A 57 22.30 -15.77 -3.33
N LYS A 58 21.91 -14.58 -3.75
CA LYS A 58 22.80 -13.42 -3.88
C LYS A 58 23.22 -12.78 -2.56
N GLY A 59 22.73 -13.29 -1.44
CA GLY A 59 23.06 -12.78 -0.10
C GLY A 59 22.42 -11.44 0.22
N ALA A 60 21.25 -11.14 -0.37
CA ALA A 60 20.49 -9.96 0.04
C ALA A 60 20.01 -10.12 1.49
N SER A 61 20.19 -9.08 2.30
CA SER A 61 19.72 -9.10 3.69
C SER A 61 18.20 -8.93 3.78
N VAL A 62 17.63 -8.08 2.91
CA VAL A 62 16.20 -7.74 2.93
C VAL A 62 15.64 -7.67 1.52
N LEU A 63 14.44 -8.18 1.33
CA LEU A 63 13.65 -8.05 0.11
C LEU A 63 12.28 -7.44 0.44
N SER A 64 12.06 -6.21 -0.02
CA SER A 64 10.76 -5.57 0.12
C SER A 64 9.82 -5.95 -1.02
N LEU A 65 8.68 -6.54 -0.67
CA LEU A 65 7.64 -6.95 -1.60
C LEU A 65 6.69 -5.76 -1.86
N GLY A 66 7.14 -4.82 -2.67
CA GLY A 66 6.32 -3.69 -3.08
C GLY A 66 5.51 -3.93 -4.34
N LEU A 67 4.43 -3.19 -4.51
CA LEU A 67 3.63 -3.10 -5.74
C LEU A 67 2.96 -4.41 -6.23
N MET A 68 3.12 -5.53 -5.54
CA MET A 68 2.62 -6.83 -5.98
C MET A 68 1.14 -7.06 -5.69
N ASN A 69 0.56 -6.28 -4.79
CA ASN A 69 -0.85 -6.41 -4.39
C ASN A 69 -1.79 -5.51 -5.21
N GLN A 70 -1.42 -5.17 -6.47
CA GLN A 70 -2.08 -4.12 -7.23
C GLN A 70 -3.02 -4.61 -8.33
N ALA A 71 -3.70 -5.71 -8.14
CA ALA A 71 -4.72 -6.15 -9.10
C ALA A 71 -5.92 -5.19 -9.23
N SER A 72 -6.06 -4.22 -8.33
CA SER A 72 -7.21 -3.30 -8.27
C SER A 72 -7.16 -2.11 -9.27
N PHE A 73 -6.17 -2.01 -10.15
CA PHE A 73 -5.87 -0.74 -10.84
C PHE A 73 -6.56 -0.47 -12.19
N LEU A 74 -7.61 -1.18 -12.64
CA LEU A 74 -8.28 -0.87 -13.92
C LEU A 74 -9.81 -0.88 -13.89
N PRO A 75 -10.50 0.26 -13.75
CA PRO A 75 -11.90 0.41 -14.19
C PRO A 75 -12.06 0.77 -15.66
N ILE A 76 -11.08 1.41 -16.33
CA ILE A 76 -11.33 2.02 -17.65
C ILE A 76 -11.40 1.01 -18.80
N ILE A 77 -10.59 -0.05 -18.79
CA ILE A 77 -10.68 -1.10 -19.81
C ILE A 77 -11.82 -2.08 -19.50
N SER A 78 -12.21 -2.24 -18.22
CA SER A 78 -13.27 -3.15 -17.85
C SER A 78 -14.65 -2.69 -18.30
N HIS A 79 -14.91 -1.37 -18.43
CA HIS A 79 -16.23 -0.91 -18.85
C HIS A 79 -16.48 -1.18 -20.34
N TYR A 80 -15.51 -0.95 -21.19
CA TYR A 80 -15.63 -1.22 -22.63
C TYR A 80 -15.45 -2.68 -23.03
N MET A 81 -14.64 -3.46 -22.30
CA MET A 81 -14.49 -4.90 -22.58
C MET A 81 -15.48 -5.79 -21.83
N LEU A 82 -16.03 -5.34 -20.70
CA LEU A 82 -17.00 -6.12 -19.91
C LEU A 82 -18.44 -6.02 -20.47
N GLU A 83 -18.77 -5.02 -21.26
CA GLU A 83 -20.05 -4.97 -21.99
C GLU A 83 -20.08 -5.95 -23.17
N SER A 84 -18.90 -6.36 -23.67
CA SER A 84 -18.79 -7.30 -24.79
C SER A 84 -18.35 -8.73 -24.38
N CYS A 85 -18.05 -8.99 -23.10
CA CYS A 85 -17.56 -10.28 -22.64
C CYS A 85 -18.55 -10.98 -21.69
N ASP A 86 -18.75 -12.26 -21.98
CA ASP A 86 -19.62 -13.19 -21.25
C ASP A 86 -19.33 -13.22 -19.74
N ASN A 87 -20.34 -13.47 -18.91
CA ASN A 87 -20.29 -13.50 -17.45
C ASN A 87 -19.24 -14.47 -16.88
N SER A 88 -18.76 -15.42 -17.68
CA SER A 88 -17.69 -16.34 -17.31
C SER A 88 -16.32 -15.64 -17.04
N ILE A 89 -16.06 -14.49 -17.70
CA ILE A 89 -14.79 -13.74 -17.51
C ILE A 89 -14.81 -12.93 -16.21
N LYS A 90 -15.99 -12.49 -15.76
CA LYS A 90 -16.11 -11.75 -14.48
C LYS A 90 -15.69 -12.60 -13.26
N SER A 91 -15.92 -13.91 -13.31
CA SER A 91 -15.51 -14.85 -12.25
C SER A 91 -14.02 -15.16 -12.22
N ASN A 92 -13.26 -14.75 -13.26
CA ASN A 92 -11.86 -15.08 -13.44
C ASN A 92 -10.88 -13.97 -13.00
N ILE A 93 -11.38 -12.86 -12.42
CA ILE A 93 -10.53 -11.78 -11.92
C ILE A 93 -10.04 -12.15 -10.51
N VAL A 94 -8.73 -12.31 -10.37
CA VAL A 94 -8.09 -12.59 -9.07
C VAL A 94 -8.06 -11.31 -8.24
N GLN A 95 -8.47 -11.40 -6.98
CA GLN A 95 -8.28 -10.31 -6.02
C GLN A 95 -6.81 -10.27 -5.61
N SER A 96 -6.25 -9.05 -5.52
CA SER A 96 -4.82 -8.82 -5.28
C SER A 96 -4.30 -9.37 -3.96
N GLU A 97 -5.15 -9.39 -2.93
CA GLU A 97 -4.79 -9.89 -1.59
C GLU A 97 -4.49 -11.38 -1.57
N GLU A 98 -4.95 -12.12 -2.57
CA GLU A 98 -4.76 -13.57 -2.66
C GLU A 98 -3.47 -13.97 -3.37
N LEU A 99 -2.75 -13.02 -4.01
CA LEU A 99 -1.62 -13.37 -4.88
C LEU A 99 -0.49 -14.07 -4.09
N ASN A 100 -0.05 -13.49 -2.97
CA ASN A 100 1.05 -14.04 -2.18
C ASN A 100 0.87 -13.86 -0.66
N ARG A 101 -0.32 -13.48 -0.19
CA ARG A 101 -0.61 -13.19 1.23
C ARG A 101 0.45 -12.30 1.88
N TYR A 102 0.80 -11.20 1.22
CA TYR A 102 1.85 -10.29 1.69
C TYR A 102 3.22 -10.98 1.93
N GLY A 103 3.54 -12.00 1.14
CA GLY A 103 4.81 -12.73 1.24
C GLY A 103 4.81 -13.93 2.21
N GLU A 104 3.76 -14.12 3.00
CA GLU A 104 3.66 -15.21 3.96
C GLU A 104 3.83 -16.60 3.33
N VAL A 105 3.38 -16.77 2.09
CA VAL A 105 3.47 -18.03 1.34
C VAL A 105 4.93 -18.47 1.19
N TYR A 106 5.83 -17.52 0.91
CA TYR A 106 7.26 -17.84 0.70
C TYR A 106 7.96 -18.18 2.01
N VAL A 107 7.67 -17.46 3.09
CA VAL A 107 8.24 -17.75 4.42
C VAL A 107 7.80 -19.13 4.91
N LYS A 108 6.54 -19.50 4.68
CA LYS A 108 6.05 -20.84 5.03
C LYS A 108 6.64 -21.95 4.17
N LYS A 109 6.87 -21.69 2.87
CA LYS A 109 7.42 -22.65 1.93
C LYS A 109 8.92 -22.85 2.11
N TYR A 110 9.65 -21.82 2.50
CA TYR A 110 11.10 -21.79 2.68
C TYR A 110 11.48 -21.23 4.06
N PRO A 111 11.34 -22.03 5.14
CA PRO A 111 11.63 -21.56 6.50
C PRO A 111 13.11 -21.21 6.74
N GLU A 112 14.01 -21.70 5.89
CA GLU A 112 15.46 -21.44 5.94
C GLU A 112 15.92 -20.18 5.22
N LEU A 113 14.99 -19.37 4.67
CA LEU A 113 15.33 -18.12 4.00
C LEU A 113 16.13 -17.20 4.91
N LYS A 114 17.32 -16.80 4.44
CA LYS A 114 18.18 -15.80 5.10
C LYS A 114 17.70 -14.40 4.82
N VAL A 115 17.26 -14.14 3.58
CA VAL A 115 16.69 -12.85 3.18
C VAL A 115 15.40 -12.58 3.94
N LYS A 116 15.28 -11.40 4.56
CA LYS A 116 14.07 -10.99 5.29
C LYS A 116 13.06 -10.39 4.32
N LEU A 117 11.86 -10.94 4.32
CA LEU A 117 10.75 -10.44 3.50
C LEU A 117 9.97 -9.37 4.25
N VAL A 118 9.73 -8.23 3.60
CA VAL A 118 9.07 -7.06 4.17
C VAL A 118 7.93 -6.60 3.28
N ASP A 119 6.72 -6.48 3.81
CA ASP A 119 5.52 -6.08 3.06
C ASP A 119 5.18 -4.59 3.15
N TRP A 120 5.95 -3.79 3.90
CA TRP A 120 5.80 -2.33 4.05
C TRP A 120 4.60 -1.84 4.88
N SER A 121 3.71 -2.70 5.32
CA SER A 121 2.43 -2.28 5.95
C SER A 121 2.62 -1.44 7.21
N SER A 122 3.56 -1.79 8.08
CA SER A 122 3.81 -1.05 9.32
C SER A 122 4.23 0.39 9.07
N LEU A 123 5.13 0.62 8.11
CA LEU A 123 5.53 1.98 7.76
C LEU A 123 4.39 2.77 7.12
N ALA A 124 3.60 2.14 6.26
CA ALA A 124 2.44 2.81 5.67
C ALA A 124 1.44 3.25 6.74
N VAL A 125 1.18 2.40 7.74
CA VAL A 125 0.34 2.73 8.90
C VAL A 125 0.93 3.92 9.67
N ALA A 126 2.23 3.89 9.97
CA ALA A 126 2.92 4.98 10.65
C ALA A 126 2.76 6.32 9.89
N VAL A 127 3.05 6.32 8.60
CA VAL A 127 2.92 7.51 7.74
C VAL A 127 1.50 8.04 7.73
N LEU A 128 0.50 7.17 7.60
CA LEU A 128 -0.91 7.56 7.59
C LEU A 128 -1.34 8.19 8.92
N LEU A 129 -0.98 7.58 10.05
CA LEU A 129 -1.31 8.11 11.37
C LEU A 129 -0.72 9.51 11.59
N HIS A 130 0.49 9.75 11.08
CA HIS A 130 1.15 11.06 11.15
C HIS A 130 0.67 12.05 10.07
N SER A 131 -0.04 11.58 9.05
CA SER A 131 -0.66 12.41 8.01
C SER A 131 -2.06 12.90 8.38
N ILE A 132 -2.61 12.45 9.50
CA ILE A 132 -3.91 12.93 10.00
C ILE A 132 -3.69 14.23 10.77
N PRO A 133 -4.41 15.32 10.45
CA PRO A 133 -4.28 16.60 11.13
C PRO A 133 -4.54 16.49 12.65
N LYS A 134 -3.73 17.19 13.44
CA LYS A 134 -3.92 17.25 14.90
C LYS A 134 -5.30 17.80 15.24
N GLY A 135 -5.94 17.24 16.26
CA GLY A 135 -7.29 17.64 16.68
C GLY A 135 -8.42 16.99 15.88
N THR A 136 -8.11 16.07 14.97
CA THR A 136 -9.14 15.27 14.29
C THR A 136 -9.90 14.42 15.31
N THR A 137 -11.21 14.54 15.35
CA THR A 137 -12.09 13.76 16.25
C THR A 137 -12.85 12.67 15.50
N GLN A 138 -13.02 12.82 14.20
CA GLN A 138 -13.73 11.86 13.35
C GLN A 138 -13.23 11.90 11.91
N LEU A 139 -13.29 10.76 11.23
CA LEU A 139 -12.97 10.63 9.82
C LEU A 139 -13.77 9.52 9.15
N LEU A 140 -13.79 9.51 7.83
CA LEU A 140 -14.43 8.47 7.03
C LEU A 140 -13.37 7.59 6.35
N VAL A 141 -13.58 6.27 6.38
CA VAL A 141 -12.82 5.30 5.60
C VAL A 141 -13.68 4.85 4.43
N GLY A 142 -13.17 5.02 3.22
CA GLY A 142 -13.86 4.67 1.99
C GLY A 142 -13.02 3.84 1.03
N GLY A 143 -13.68 2.98 0.27
CA GLY A 143 -13.06 2.00 -0.61
C GLY A 143 -12.81 0.67 0.10
N LYS A 144 -12.23 -0.29 -0.63
CA LYS A 144 -11.96 -1.63 -0.11
C LYS A 144 -10.90 -1.59 0.99
N LEU A 145 -11.18 -2.24 2.13
CA LEU A 145 -10.25 -2.31 3.25
C LEU A 145 -9.08 -3.25 2.93
N THR A 146 -7.88 -2.71 3.06
CA THR A 146 -6.61 -3.44 3.02
C THR A 146 -6.10 -3.67 4.45
N LYS A 147 -5.08 -4.50 4.63
CA LYS A 147 -4.36 -4.67 5.91
C LYS A 147 -3.99 -3.32 6.53
N VAL A 148 -3.48 -2.39 5.71
CA VAL A 148 -3.10 -1.03 6.14
C VAL A 148 -4.32 -0.24 6.63
N ALA A 149 -5.42 -0.26 5.88
CA ALA A 149 -6.64 0.47 6.26
C ALA A 149 -7.24 -0.05 7.58
N VAL A 150 -7.27 -1.37 7.76
CA VAL A 150 -7.73 -2.03 8.99
C VAL A 150 -6.86 -1.61 10.17
N ALA A 151 -5.54 -1.69 10.03
CA ALA A 151 -4.60 -1.32 11.10
C ALA A 151 -4.70 0.16 11.49
N VAL A 152 -4.82 1.07 10.50
CA VAL A 152 -5.03 2.50 10.75
C VAL A 152 -6.36 2.75 11.46
N ALA A 153 -7.44 2.11 11.01
CA ALA A 153 -8.76 2.26 11.64
C ALA A 153 -8.72 1.89 13.13
N PHE A 154 -8.09 0.76 13.47
CA PHE A 154 -7.96 0.34 14.87
C PHE A 154 -7.07 1.27 15.68
N ALA A 155 -5.92 1.67 15.17
CA ALA A 155 -5.05 2.61 15.85
C ALA A 155 -5.74 3.97 16.13
N LEU A 156 -6.60 4.41 15.22
CA LEU A 156 -7.40 5.63 15.40
C LEU A 156 -8.49 5.46 16.44
N CYS A 157 -9.21 4.34 16.42
CA CYS A 157 -10.20 4.03 17.45
C CYS A 157 -9.57 3.98 18.85
N GLN A 158 -8.39 3.36 19.00
CA GLN A 158 -7.63 3.33 20.25
C GLN A 158 -7.22 4.73 20.72
N LYS A 159 -6.92 5.64 19.80
CA LYS A 159 -6.65 7.07 20.10
C LYS A 159 -7.91 7.89 20.35
N GLY A 160 -9.08 7.27 20.41
CA GLY A 160 -10.36 7.92 20.70
C GLY A 160 -10.98 8.66 19.50
N ILE A 161 -10.44 8.49 18.29
CA ILE A 161 -10.97 9.08 17.06
C ILE A 161 -12.10 8.19 16.53
N GLN A 162 -13.23 8.80 16.18
CA GLN A 162 -14.33 8.09 15.56
C GLN A 162 -14.02 7.76 14.10
N VAL A 163 -14.07 6.49 13.76
CA VAL A 163 -13.87 5.98 12.40
C VAL A 163 -15.19 5.56 11.81
N ALA A 164 -15.62 6.26 10.77
CA ALA A 164 -16.84 5.92 10.02
C ALA A 164 -16.49 5.10 8.78
N VAL A 165 -17.32 4.11 8.47
CA VAL A 165 -17.20 3.28 7.26
C VAL A 165 -18.46 3.43 6.42
N SER A 166 -18.28 3.52 5.10
CA SER A 166 -19.38 3.82 4.19
C SER A 166 -20.13 2.59 3.66
N HIS A 167 -19.49 1.41 3.69
CA HIS A 167 -20.03 0.16 3.17
C HIS A 167 -20.24 -0.86 4.29
N GLU A 168 -21.39 -1.52 4.28
CA GLU A 168 -21.79 -2.48 5.32
C GLU A 168 -20.84 -3.68 5.38
N ASP A 169 -20.49 -4.25 4.22
CA ASP A 169 -19.55 -5.38 4.14
C ASP A 169 -18.18 -5.06 4.75
N GLU A 170 -17.70 -3.83 4.55
CA GLU A 170 -16.42 -3.40 5.09
C GLU A 170 -16.52 -3.08 6.60
N TYR A 171 -17.66 -2.53 7.04
CA TYR A 171 -17.95 -2.33 8.45
C TYR A 171 -17.95 -3.67 9.21
N GLU A 172 -18.67 -4.67 8.70
CA GLU A 172 -18.71 -6.00 9.33
C GLU A 172 -17.34 -6.68 9.42
N LYS A 173 -16.47 -6.49 8.42
CA LYS A 173 -15.10 -7.01 8.44
C LYS A 173 -14.28 -6.38 9.57
N LEU A 174 -14.37 -5.06 9.73
CA LEU A 174 -13.71 -4.34 10.81
C LEU A 174 -14.27 -4.74 12.18
N ASP A 175 -15.58 -4.79 12.32
CA ASP A 175 -16.25 -5.12 13.57
C ASP A 175 -15.87 -6.53 14.05
N LYS A 176 -15.90 -7.53 13.16
CA LYS A 176 -15.45 -8.90 13.46
C LYS A 176 -13.96 -8.99 13.85
N SER A 177 -13.14 -8.09 13.34
CA SER A 177 -11.69 -8.06 13.61
C SER A 177 -11.32 -7.24 14.84
N SER A 178 -12.24 -6.39 15.35
CA SER A 178 -11.93 -5.38 16.37
C SER A 178 -11.94 -5.91 17.81
N GLY A 179 -12.60 -7.03 18.08
CA GLY A 179 -12.82 -7.47 19.46
C GLY A 179 -13.46 -6.35 20.32
N THR A 180 -13.25 -6.40 21.62
CA THR A 180 -13.79 -5.40 22.57
C THR A 180 -13.09 -4.04 22.57
N SER A 181 -11.98 -3.88 21.82
CA SER A 181 -11.11 -2.69 21.90
C SER A 181 -11.65 -1.44 21.18
N SER A 182 -12.65 -1.56 20.32
CA SER A 182 -13.15 -0.44 19.49
C SER A 182 -14.58 -0.03 19.82
N GLU A 183 -15.11 -0.44 20.98
CA GLU A 183 -16.49 -0.13 21.36
C GLU A 183 -16.84 1.37 21.22
N GLY A 184 -17.82 1.67 20.38
CA GLY A 184 -18.40 2.99 20.18
C GLY A 184 -17.58 3.97 19.33
N LYS A 185 -16.39 3.59 18.84
CA LYS A 185 -15.56 4.45 17.96
C LYS A 185 -15.65 4.07 16.49
N LEU A 186 -15.96 2.81 16.21
CA LEU A 186 -16.24 2.36 14.85
C LEU A 186 -17.74 2.53 14.60
N VAL A 187 -18.12 3.25 13.54
CA VAL A 187 -19.51 3.50 13.20
C VAL A 187 -19.76 3.30 11.72
N MET A 188 -20.92 2.76 11.40
CA MET A 188 -21.40 2.77 10.02
C MET A 188 -22.07 4.10 9.72
N SER A 189 -21.69 4.77 8.63
CA SER A 189 -22.27 6.07 8.28
C SER A 189 -22.79 6.09 6.85
N LYS A 190 -24.05 6.50 6.71
CA LYS A 190 -24.67 6.82 5.41
C LYS A 190 -24.51 8.30 5.04
N SER A 191 -24.05 9.13 5.98
CA SER A 191 -23.87 10.57 5.78
C SER A 191 -22.39 10.86 5.51
N TYR A 192 -22.06 11.21 4.30
CA TYR A 192 -20.70 11.50 3.84
C TYR A 192 -20.29 12.96 4.13
N SER A 193 -21.24 13.88 4.17
CA SER A 193 -21.00 15.31 4.24
C SER A 193 -20.45 15.79 5.59
N SER A 194 -20.60 14.99 6.65
CA SER A 194 -20.14 15.34 7.99
C SER A 194 -18.63 15.21 8.18
N TYR A 195 -17.95 14.47 7.29
CA TYR A 195 -16.54 14.15 7.44
C TYR A 195 -15.69 15.05 6.55
N LYS A 196 -14.75 15.77 7.17
CA LYS A 196 -13.78 16.64 6.47
C LYS A 196 -12.49 15.94 6.10
N ILE A 197 -12.25 14.75 6.64
CA ILE A 197 -11.06 13.92 6.39
C ILE A 197 -11.54 12.54 5.99
N TRP A 198 -11.02 12.06 4.87
CA TRP A 198 -11.34 10.74 4.34
C TRP A 198 -10.06 9.96 4.10
N LEU A 199 -9.95 8.78 4.68
CA LEU A 199 -8.98 7.78 4.28
C LEU A 199 -9.54 7.00 3.10
N VAL A 200 -8.81 6.93 2.00
CA VAL A 200 -9.36 6.43 0.74
C VAL A 200 -8.50 5.38 0.08
N GLY A 201 -9.13 4.31 -0.38
CA GLY A 201 -8.50 3.32 -1.25
C GLY A 201 -8.46 3.78 -2.70
N ASP A 202 -7.66 3.10 -3.51
CA ASP A 202 -7.50 3.36 -4.94
C ASP A 202 -8.74 3.00 -5.79
N GLU A 203 -9.64 2.18 -5.24
CA GLU A 203 -10.90 1.81 -5.88
C GLU A 203 -12.00 2.87 -5.72
N MET A 204 -11.77 3.92 -4.92
CA MET A 204 -12.77 4.96 -4.71
C MET A 204 -13.15 5.63 -6.02
N THR A 205 -14.42 5.54 -6.37
CA THR A 205 -14.98 6.07 -7.61
C THR A 205 -15.13 7.59 -7.57
N GLU A 206 -15.25 8.23 -8.74
CA GLU A 206 -15.55 9.65 -8.82
C GLU A 206 -16.91 10.00 -8.19
N GLU A 207 -17.89 9.11 -8.32
CA GLU A 207 -19.22 9.29 -7.73
C GLU A 207 -19.18 9.29 -6.21
N GLU A 208 -18.40 8.39 -5.62
CA GLU A 208 -18.18 8.39 -4.16
C GLU A 208 -17.48 9.66 -3.70
N GLN A 209 -16.44 10.12 -4.41
CA GLN A 209 -15.78 11.38 -4.09
C GLN A 209 -16.72 12.58 -4.15
N ARG A 210 -17.72 12.59 -5.07
CA ARG A 210 -18.73 13.67 -5.17
C ARG A 210 -19.60 13.79 -3.93
N LYS A 211 -19.74 12.75 -3.12
CA LYS A 211 -20.49 12.79 -1.86
C LYS A 211 -19.76 13.58 -0.77
N ALA A 212 -18.47 13.81 -0.91
CA ALA A 212 -17.69 14.62 0.01
C ALA A 212 -17.99 16.12 -0.19
N THR A 213 -17.98 16.88 0.90
CA THR A 213 -18.13 18.34 0.86
C THR A 213 -16.90 19.01 0.25
N LYS A 214 -17.07 20.20 -0.30
CA LYS A 214 -15.95 21.04 -0.75
C LYS A 214 -14.94 21.27 0.39
N GLY A 215 -13.65 21.21 0.08
CA GLY A 215 -12.57 21.37 1.05
C GLY A 215 -12.27 20.10 1.86
N THR A 216 -12.87 18.95 1.55
CA THR A 216 -12.51 17.69 2.19
C THR A 216 -11.08 17.30 1.85
N LEU A 217 -10.34 16.80 2.86
CA LEU A 217 -9.00 16.24 2.70
C LEU A 217 -9.11 14.73 2.48
N PHE A 218 -8.65 14.27 1.33
CA PHE A 218 -8.49 12.86 1.00
C PHE A 218 -7.05 12.42 1.30
N ILE A 219 -6.89 11.37 2.10
CA ILE A 219 -5.59 10.75 2.44
C ILE A 219 -5.62 9.33 1.90
N PRO A 220 -4.93 9.04 0.79
CA PRO A 220 -4.88 7.69 0.23
C PRO A 220 -4.12 6.73 1.14
N PHE A 221 -4.68 5.55 1.41
CA PHE A 221 -3.98 4.46 2.10
C PHE A 221 -3.44 3.39 1.14
N SER A 222 -3.72 3.51 -0.13
CA SER A 222 -3.21 2.65 -1.20
C SER A 222 -1.85 3.11 -1.71
N GLN A 223 -1.17 2.26 -2.46
CA GLN A 223 0.15 2.56 -3.04
C GLN A 223 0.09 3.57 -4.18
N PHE A 224 -1.08 3.77 -4.80
CA PHE A 224 -1.28 4.75 -5.86
C PHE A 224 -2.28 5.82 -5.46
N PRO A 225 -2.14 7.03 -6.02
CA PRO A 225 -3.13 8.08 -5.84
C PRO A 225 -4.45 7.72 -6.53
N PRO A 226 -5.57 8.30 -6.09
CA PRO A 226 -6.84 8.22 -6.81
C PRO A 226 -6.69 8.66 -8.27
N LYS A 227 -7.35 7.97 -9.20
CA LYS A 227 -7.20 8.23 -10.65
C LYS A 227 -7.68 9.61 -11.07
N ARG A 228 -8.72 10.08 -10.44
CA ARG A 228 -9.31 11.40 -10.69
C ARG A 228 -9.44 12.13 -9.36
N MET A 229 -8.99 13.38 -9.34
CA MET A 229 -9.03 14.24 -8.19
C MET A 229 -9.96 15.41 -8.45
N ARG A 230 -10.78 15.76 -7.47
CA ARG A 230 -11.65 16.93 -7.50
C ARG A 230 -10.82 18.20 -7.27
N ARG A 231 -11.11 19.26 -8.04
CA ARG A 231 -10.40 20.56 -7.91
C ARG A 231 -10.78 21.35 -6.66
N ASP A 232 -11.92 21.03 -6.05
CA ASP A 232 -12.47 21.71 -4.88
C ASP A 232 -12.21 20.97 -3.56
N CYS A 233 -11.32 19.97 -3.59
CA CYS A 233 -10.89 19.18 -2.45
C CYS A 233 -9.36 19.12 -2.37
N PHE A 234 -8.84 18.67 -1.23
CA PHE A 234 -7.41 18.48 -1.01
C PHE A 234 -7.06 16.99 -1.06
N TYR A 235 -5.87 16.69 -1.58
CA TYR A 235 -5.38 15.33 -1.65
C TYR A 235 -3.98 15.26 -1.07
N HIS A 236 -3.79 14.39 -0.08
CA HIS A 236 -2.46 14.00 0.36
C HIS A 236 -1.84 13.01 -0.63
N THR A 237 -0.54 12.82 -0.55
CA THR A 237 0.13 11.74 -1.29
C THR A 237 -0.26 10.38 -0.72
N THR A 238 -0.03 9.33 -1.50
CA THR A 238 0.01 7.96 -0.98
C THR A 238 1.08 7.85 0.11
N PRO A 239 1.07 6.80 0.97
CA PRO A 239 2.06 6.66 2.03
C PRO A 239 3.50 6.76 1.50
N ALA A 240 4.14 7.89 1.77
CA ALA A 240 5.47 8.24 1.27
C ALA A 240 6.14 9.26 2.19
N MET A 241 7.47 9.35 2.12
CA MET A 241 8.26 10.32 2.88
C MET A 241 9.30 10.98 1.99
N GLN A 242 9.75 12.14 2.38
CA GLN A 242 10.89 12.80 1.73
C GLN A 242 12.19 12.06 2.09
N THR A 243 13.02 11.79 1.09
CA THR A 243 14.27 11.07 1.27
C THR A 243 15.38 11.97 1.79
N PRO A 244 16.30 11.44 2.64
CA PRO A 244 17.48 12.17 3.06
C PRO A 244 18.39 12.49 1.87
N MET A 245 19.15 13.58 1.96
CA MET A 245 20.05 14.00 0.89
C MET A 245 21.15 12.98 0.58
N ALA A 246 21.57 12.20 1.59
CA ALA A 246 22.57 11.15 1.45
C ALA A 246 22.12 9.94 0.63
N LEU A 247 20.81 9.78 0.39
CA LEU A 247 20.32 8.73 -0.51
C LEU A 247 20.59 9.14 -1.97
N GLU A 248 21.52 8.42 -2.59
CA GLU A 248 21.98 8.69 -3.95
C GLU A 248 21.07 8.06 -5.01
N ASN A 249 21.12 8.61 -6.22
CA ASN A 249 20.44 8.10 -7.43
C ASN A 249 18.94 7.87 -7.24
N VAL A 250 18.26 8.76 -6.52
CA VAL A 250 16.81 8.71 -6.34
C VAL A 250 16.12 9.23 -7.61
N ASP A 251 16.32 8.55 -8.72
CA ASP A 251 15.54 8.74 -9.93
C ASP A 251 14.40 7.74 -9.87
N SER A 252 13.22 8.28 -9.73
CA SER A 252 12.09 7.52 -9.27
C SER A 252 11.46 6.67 -10.37
N CYS A 253 11.42 5.37 -10.19
CA CYS A 253 10.45 4.52 -10.88
C CYS A 253 9.00 4.83 -10.44
N GLU A 254 8.83 5.73 -9.47
CA GLU A 254 7.56 6.18 -8.88
C GLU A 254 7.17 7.57 -9.39
N ASN A 255 6.93 7.68 -10.69
CA ASN A 255 6.65 8.94 -11.38
C ASN A 255 5.37 9.69 -10.91
N TRP A 256 4.56 9.07 -10.04
CA TRP A 256 3.41 9.71 -9.40
C TRP A 256 3.77 10.44 -8.11
N LEU A 257 4.98 10.26 -7.59
CA LEU A 257 5.48 10.97 -6.41
C LEU A 257 6.31 12.19 -6.79
N PRO A 258 6.34 13.24 -5.96
CA PRO A 258 7.23 14.37 -6.16
C PRO A 258 8.71 13.95 -6.13
N ARG A 259 9.57 14.80 -6.71
CA ARG A 259 11.02 14.58 -6.69
C ARG A 259 11.53 14.41 -5.24
N ARG A 260 12.42 13.45 -5.00
CA ARG A 260 12.99 13.08 -3.71
C ARG A 260 11.95 12.64 -2.66
N VAL A 261 10.81 12.19 -3.11
CA VAL A 261 9.82 11.50 -2.29
C VAL A 261 9.82 10.03 -2.68
N MET A 262 9.82 9.15 -1.71
CA MET A 262 9.84 7.69 -1.88
C MET A 262 8.68 7.07 -1.13
N SER A 263 8.07 6.06 -1.72
CA SER A 263 6.96 5.34 -1.11
C SER A 263 7.38 4.55 0.14
N ALA A 264 6.43 4.34 1.04
CA ALA A 264 6.63 3.58 2.26
C ALA A 264 7.15 2.16 2.00
N TRP A 265 6.72 1.51 0.89
CA TRP A 265 7.15 0.15 0.59
C TRP A 265 8.65 0.05 0.24
N ARG A 266 9.24 1.06 -0.38
CA ARG A 266 10.69 1.10 -0.63
C ARG A 266 11.45 1.44 0.64
N ILE A 267 10.96 2.41 1.39
CA ILE A 267 11.60 2.86 2.63
C ILE A 267 11.61 1.75 3.68
N ALA A 268 10.55 0.95 3.81
CA ALA A 268 10.50 -0.15 4.76
C ALA A 268 11.64 -1.15 4.57
N GLY A 269 11.92 -1.56 3.33
CA GLY A 269 13.07 -2.43 3.03
C GLY A 269 14.41 -1.79 3.38
N ILE A 270 14.55 -0.47 3.14
CA ILE A 270 15.76 0.30 3.52
C ILE A 270 15.95 0.29 5.03
N LEU A 271 14.90 0.55 5.80
CA LEU A 271 14.97 0.58 7.25
C LEU A 271 15.34 -0.78 7.85
N HIS A 272 14.70 -1.85 7.37
CA HIS A 272 15.06 -3.20 7.81
C HIS A 272 16.55 -3.49 7.59
N GLY A 273 17.10 -3.09 6.44
CA GLY A 273 18.50 -3.26 6.13
C GLY A 273 19.44 -2.39 7.01
N LEU A 274 19.07 -1.14 7.31
CA LEU A 274 19.86 -0.22 8.13
C LEU A 274 19.84 -0.59 9.61
N GLU A 275 18.68 -0.97 10.13
CA GLU A 275 18.52 -1.36 11.54
C GLU A 275 18.92 -2.81 11.83
N GLY A 276 19.16 -3.62 10.77
CA GLY A 276 19.52 -5.03 10.92
C GLY A 276 18.41 -5.86 11.55
N TRP A 277 17.15 -5.54 11.28
CA TRP A 277 16.02 -6.32 11.80
C TRP A 277 15.99 -7.70 11.17
N GLU A 278 15.93 -8.74 12.01
CA GLU A 278 16.05 -10.13 11.58
C GLU A 278 14.68 -10.83 11.40
N GLU A 279 13.59 -10.12 11.62
CA GLU A 279 12.24 -10.66 11.51
C GLU A 279 11.66 -10.43 10.12
N HIS A 280 10.81 -11.36 9.65
CA HIS A 280 9.98 -11.13 8.47
C HIS A 280 8.78 -10.26 8.85
N GLU A 281 8.50 -9.24 8.05
CA GLU A 281 7.25 -8.48 8.14
C GLU A 281 6.36 -8.85 6.95
N CYS A 282 5.51 -9.86 7.11
CA CYS A 282 4.65 -10.38 6.06
C CYS A 282 3.36 -11.00 6.61
N GLY A 283 2.42 -11.33 5.75
CA GLY A 283 1.14 -11.89 6.15
C GLY A 283 0.31 -10.92 6.98
N SER A 284 -0.20 -11.38 8.11
CA SER A 284 -0.98 -10.56 9.06
C SER A 284 -0.11 -9.78 10.06
N THR A 285 1.20 -10.05 10.10
CA THR A 285 2.11 -9.45 11.06
C THR A 285 2.35 -7.97 10.76
N LEU A 286 2.35 -7.14 11.80
CA LEU A 286 2.80 -5.75 11.77
C LEU A 286 3.93 -5.60 12.78
N SER A 287 4.97 -4.88 12.39
CA SER A 287 6.02 -4.43 13.30
C SER A 287 5.49 -3.31 14.19
N ASP A 288 6.20 -3.00 15.26
CA ASP A 288 5.88 -1.86 16.13
C ASP A 288 5.91 -0.55 15.31
N ILE A 289 4.75 0.09 15.23
CA ILE A 289 4.52 1.29 14.41
C ILE A 289 5.38 2.46 14.86
N ASP A 290 5.52 2.65 16.17
CA ASP A 290 6.29 3.76 16.73
C ASP A 290 7.79 3.52 16.51
N LYS A 291 8.27 2.29 16.71
CA LYS A 291 9.66 1.89 16.41
C LYS A 291 10.02 2.13 14.94
N VAL A 292 9.13 1.75 14.01
CA VAL A 292 9.35 1.96 12.58
C VAL A 292 9.37 3.46 12.24
N TRP A 293 8.49 4.25 12.84
CA TRP A 293 8.47 5.70 12.66
C TRP A 293 9.74 6.38 13.17
N GLU A 294 10.17 6.03 14.37
CA GLU A 294 11.42 6.57 14.97
C GLU A 294 12.64 6.22 14.12
N ALA A 295 12.72 4.99 13.61
CA ALA A 295 13.79 4.57 12.71
C ALA A 295 13.80 5.42 11.42
N CYS A 296 12.63 5.72 10.83
CA CYS A 296 12.54 6.62 9.69
C CYS A 296 13.17 7.98 9.97
N LEU A 297 12.79 8.61 11.08
CA LEU A 297 13.29 9.93 11.46
C LEU A 297 14.80 9.90 11.77
N LYS A 298 15.26 8.85 12.47
CA LYS A 298 16.68 8.62 12.78
C LYS A 298 17.54 8.56 11.51
N HIS A 299 17.04 7.92 10.44
CA HIS A 299 17.75 7.85 9.15
C HIS A 299 17.48 9.02 8.21
N GLY A 300 16.85 10.08 8.71
CA GLY A 300 16.68 11.36 8.00
C GLY A 300 15.54 11.39 7.00
N PHE A 301 14.66 10.39 6.96
CA PHE A 301 13.41 10.49 6.23
C PHE A 301 12.48 11.49 6.92
N GLN A 302 11.79 12.33 6.15
CA GLN A 302 10.94 13.38 6.70
C GLN A 302 9.48 13.20 6.25
N PRO A 303 8.51 13.46 7.15
CA PRO A 303 7.10 13.44 6.77
C PRO A 303 6.79 14.53 5.75
N LEU A 304 5.87 14.26 4.85
CA LEU A 304 5.38 15.25 3.90
C LEU A 304 4.41 16.22 4.56
N LYS A 305 4.42 17.46 4.08
CA LYS A 305 3.47 18.47 4.56
C LYS A 305 2.03 18.09 4.18
N ILE A 306 1.14 18.14 5.15
CA ILE A 306 -0.29 17.94 4.93
C ILE A 306 -0.81 19.19 4.19
N PRO A 307 -1.58 19.02 3.10
CA PRO A 307 -2.24 20.17 2.46
C PRO A 307 -3.08 20.92 3.47
N ALA A 308 -2.90 22.25 3.53
CA ALA A 308 -3.63 23.06 4.49
C ALA A 308 -5.12 23.03 4.18
N LEU A 309 -5.91 22.58 5.15
CA LEU A 309 -7.35 22.82 5.13
C LEU A 309 -7.53 24.33 5.31
N SER A 310 -7.96 25.08 4.28
CA SER A 310 -8.31 26.49 4.43
C SER A 310 -9.39 26.62 5.50
N LYS A 311 -9.11 27.48 6.49
CA LYS A 311 -10.07 27.85 7.52
C LYS A 311 -11.27 28.58 6.91
#